data_e331c380a958dc0275a3227b38a864f1
#
_entry.id   e331c380a958dc0275a3227b38a864f1
#
_cell.length_a   1.000
_cell.length_b   1.000
_cell.length_c   1.000
_cell.angle_alpha   90.00
_cell.angle_beta   90.00
_cell.angle_gamma   90.00
#
_symmetry.space_group_name_H-M   'P 1'
#
loop_
_entity.id
_entity.type
_entity.pdbx_description
1 polymer ?
#
loop_
_entity_poly.entity_id
_entity_poly.type
_entity_poly.pdbx_seq_one_letter_code
_entity_poly.pdbx_strand_id
1 'polypeptide(L)'
;MLPTSPPEMAATRLQSRRAFIALFATPASLSACRGTNTASSAQTTPEPESRVAAESNDLVIFAASSLTLVLDKMWQVFRTQPGNEGLAITANYGSSSQLRTQLQEGAKADIFASADVVQMEQVAKAGLVDGNATIFARNRLVVIIPKGNPGKVTTLADLAKPGIKFVSTPPDVPIGAYARASLKKLASDPANGNGYDAKVLANIVSEEANVRQVVVKVQLGEADAGICYATDVTAVPAGEVTTIDIPDSANVVAEYPIAILKSAKAPAAARRLISFINSPSGQSILVAAKFKPA
;
A
#
# COMPACT_ATOMS: atom_id res chain seq x y z
N MET A 1 56.69 -5.16 22.20
CA MET A 1 55.89 -6.39 22.35
C MET A 1 54.81 -6.39 21.28
N LEU A 2 54.94 -7.27 20.33
CA LEU A 2 54.18 -7.37 19.10
C LEU A 2 52.87 -8.16 19.28
N PRO A 3 51.93 -8.08 18.33
CA PRO A 3 50.51 -8.32 18.49
C PRO A 3 50.09 -9.78 18.25
N THR A 4 48.98 -10.16 18.82
CA THR A 4 48.34 -11.46 18.61
C THR A 4 47.28 -11.38 17.51
N SER A 5 47.40 -12.28 16.52
CA SER A 5 46.49 -12.46 15.38
C SER A 5 45.13 -13.06 15.77
N PRO A 6 44.07 -12.82 14.99
CA PRO A 6 42.77 -13.43 15.20
C PRO A 6 42.67 -14.86 14.54
N PRO A 7 41.72 -15.69 14.98
CA PRO A 7 41.60 -17.08 14.51
C PRO A 7 40.83 -17.17 13.16
N GLU A 8 41.32 -18.16 12.42
CA GLU A 8 40.90 -18.61 11.11
C GLU A 8 39.48 -19.22 11.12
N MET A 9 38.64 -18.80 10.22
CA MET A 9 37.29 -19.38 10.03
C MET A 9 37.35 -20.55 9.05
N ALA A 10 36.91 -21.70 9.52
CA ALA A 10 36.83 -22.95 8.77
C ALA A 10 35.71 -22.89 7.71
N ALA A 11 36.08 -23.19 6.47
CA ALA A 11 35.17 -23.35 5.35
C ALA A 11 34.45 -24.71 5.39
N THR A 12 33.13 -24.71 5.51
CA THR A 12 32.31 -25.92 5.42
C THR A 12 31.93 -26.18 3.96
N ARG A 13 32.37 -27.30 3.42
CA ARG A 13 32.07 -27.80 2.06
C ARG A 13 30.61 -28.21 1.93
N LEU A 14 29.90 -27.65 0.96
CA LEU A 14 28.61 -28.17 0.47
C LEU A 14 28.85 -29.37 -0.44
N GLN A 15 28.34 -30.53 -0.06
CA GLN A 15 28.29 -31.74 -0.91
C GLN A 15 27.05 -31.73 -1.79
N SER A 16 27.27 -31.78 -3.10
CA SER A 16 26.23 -31.94 -4.13
C SER A 16 25.70 -33.38 -4.13
N ARG A 17 24.40 -33.56 -4.01
CA ARG A 17 23.74 -34.85 -4.26
C ARG A 17 23.22 -34.90 -5.70
N ARG A 18 23.81 -35.80 -6.47
CA ARG A 18 23.38 -36.17 -7.84
C ARG A 18 22.12 -37.04 -7.74
N ALA A 19 21.08 -36.64 -8.49
CA ALA A 19 19.87 -37.45 -8.69
C ALA A 19 20.13 -38.56 -9.74
N PHE A 20 19.74 -39.80 -9.40
CA PHE A 20 19.74 -40.95 -10.28
C PHE A 20 18.43 -40.96 -11.09
N ILE A 21 18.54 -41.03 -12.42
CA ILE A 21 17.45 -41.31 -13.33
C ILE A 21 17.38 -42.81 -13.53
N ALA A 22 16.27 -43.43 -13.15
CA ALA A 22 15.94 -44.80 -13.45
C ALA A 22 14.98 -44.86 -14.65
N LEU A 23 15.47 -45.46 -15.73
CA LEU A 23 14.72 -45.75 -16.95
C LEU A 23 14.03 -47.13 -16.78
N PHE A 24 12.69 -47.15 -16.85
CA PHE A 24 11.95 -48.43 -16.96
C PHE A 24 11.28 -48.52 -18.32
N ALA A 25 11.68 -49.50 -19.08
CA ALA A 25 11.07 -49.93 -20.35
C ALA A 25 9.93 -50.90 -20.09
N THR A 26 8.79 -50.68 -20.76
CA THR A 26 7.64 -51.59 -20.80
C THR A 26 7.61 -52.40 -22.11
N PRO A 27 7.33 -53.71 -22.10
CA PRO A 27 7.13 -54.46 -23.32
C PRO A 27 5.66 -54.44 -23.78
N ALA A 28 5.50 -54.35 -25.06
CA ALA A 28 4.23 -54.46 -25.77
C ALA A 28 3.73 -55.91 -25.79
N SER A 29 2.43 -56.11 -25.56
CA SER A 29 1.73 -57.37 -25.87
C SER A 29 0.56 -57.07 -26.85
N LEU A 30 0.69 -57.55 -28.06
CA LEU A 30 -0.42 -57.65 -29.00
C LEU A 30 -1.32 -58.82 -28.56
N SER A 31 -2.62 -58.61 -28.50
CA SER A 31 -3.62 -59.66 -28.57
C SER A 31 -4.79 -59.21 -29.45
N ALA A 32 -4.91 -59.89 -30.56
CA ALA A 32 -6.04 -59.72 -31.50
C ALA A 32 -7.16 -60.66 -31.08
N CYS A 33 -8.39 -60.18 -31.02
CA CYS A 33 -9.60 -60.95 -31.14
C CYS A 33 -10.73 -60.20 -31.80
N ARG A 34 -11.32 -60.93 -32.68
CA ARG A 34 -12.28 -60.70 -33.76
C ARG A 34 -13.70 -60.52 -33.22
N GLY A 35 -14.39 -59.52 -33.76
CA GLY A 35 -15.75 -59.55 -34.26
C GLY A 35 -16.94 -59.74 -33.31
N THR A 36 -17.86 -58.79 -33.32
CA THR A 36 -19.24 -58.95 -33.77
C THR A 36 -19.96 -57.57 -33.66
N ASN A 37 -20.70 -57.24 -34.71
CA ASN A 37 -21.61 -56.10 -34.81
C ASN A 37 -22.72 -56.15 -33.77
N THR A 38 -22.97 -55.01 -33.07
CA THR A 38 -24.32 -54.69 -32.61
C THR A 38 -24.48 -53.17 -32.47
N ALA A 39 -25.53 -52.68 -33.03
CA ALA A 39 -26.28 -51.45 -32.96
C ALA A 39 -25.67 -50.25 -32.21
N SER A 40 -25.44 -49.17 -32.96
CA SER A 40 -25.23 -47.80 -32.57
C SER A 40 -26.38 -47.27 -31.70
N SER A 41 -26.14 -47.06 -30.43
CA SER A 41 -26.88 -46.10 -29.62
C SER A 41 -25.97 -44.87 -29.45
N ALA A 42 -26.37 -43.76 -30.04
CA ALA A 42 -25.73 -42.48 -29.91
C ALA A 42 -25.74 -42.07 -28.42
N GLN A 43 -24.63 -42.29 -27.72
CA GLN A 43 -24.40 -41.66 -26.45
C GLN A 43 -23.97 -40.22 -26.72
N THR A 44 -24.90 -39.31 -26.46
CA THR A 44 -24.60 -37.87 -26.32
C THR A 44 -23.64 -37.72 -25.15
N THR A 45 -22.38 -37.51 -25.47
CA THR A 45 -21.37 -37.09 -24.47
C THR A 45 -21.83 -35.75 -23.91
N PRO A 46 -22.05 -35.60 -22.60
CA PRO A 46 -22.33 -34.29 -22.06
C PRO A 46 -21.07 -33.42 -22.28
N GLU A 47 -21.27 -32.29 -22.94
CA GLU A 47 -20.30 -31.24 -23.06
C GLU A 47 -19.78 -30.89 -21.62
N PRO A 48 -18.47 -30.75 -21.40
CA PRO A 48 -17.98 -30.44 -20.07
C PRO A 48 -18.56 -29.09 -19.69
N GLU A 49 -19.51 -29.09 -18.75
CA GLU A 49 -19.94 -27.88 -18.04
C GLU A 49 -18.69 -27.14 -17.60
N SER A 50 -18.53 -25.94 -18.13
CA SER A 50 -17.49 -25.01 -17.71
C SER A 50 -17.59 -24.87 -16.19
N ARG A 51 -16.76 -25.59 -15.46
CA ARG A 51 -16.61 -25.39 -14.01
C ARG A 51 -16.16 -23.96 -13.82
N VAL A 52 -17.11 -23.06 -13.55
CA VAL A 52 -16.79 -21.75 -12.98
C VAL A 52 -15.95 -22.06 -11.73
N ALA A 53 -14.68 -21.70 -11.77
CA ALA A 53 -13.81 -21.87 -10.62
C ALA A 53 -14.48 -21.16 -9.43
N ALA A 54 -14.67 -21.87 -8.33
CA ALA A 54 -15.25 -21.28 -7.12
C ALA A 54 -14.40 -20.06 -6.75
N GLU A 55 -15.03 -18.89 -6.60
CA GLU A 55 -14.31 -17.70 -6.14
C GLU A 55 -13.71 -17.96 -4.76
N SER A 56 -12.52 -17.41 -4.54
CA SER A 56 -11.88 -17.46 -3.22
C SER A 56 -12.72 -16.68 -2.20
N ASN A 57 -12.84 -17.20 -0.99
CA ASN A 57 -13.39 -16.47 0.14
C ASN A 57 -12.33 -15.54 0.80
N ASP A 58 -11.12 -15.48 0.24
CA ASP A 58 -10.03 -14.65 0.72
C ASP A 58 -9.86 -13.43 -0.19
N LEU A 59 -9.98 -12.24 0.38
CA LEU A 59 -9.77 -10.98 -0.28
C LEU A 59 -8.44 -10.37 0.17
N VAL A 60 -7.51 -10.23 -0.76
CA VAL A 60 -6.18 -9.63 -0.51
C VAL A 60 -6.15 -8.19 -1.01
N ILE A 61 -5.80 -7.27 -0.13
CA ILE A 61 -5.82 -5.83 -0.40
C ILE A 61 -4.43 -5.25 -0.20
N PHE A 62 -3.92 -4.53 -1.20
CA PHE A 62 -2.75 -3.69 -1.07
C PHE A 62 -3.21 -2.25 -0.89
N ALA A 63 -2.92 -1.64 0.26
CA ALA A 63 -3.43 -0.31 0.60
C ALA A 63 -2.35 0.61 1.18
N ALA A 64 -2.44 1.88 0.84
CA ALA A 64 -1.57 2.91 1.42
C ALA A 64 -1.64 2.88 2.96
N SER A 65 -0.50 3.04 3.63
CA SER A 65 -0.39 2.95 5.09
C SER A 65 -1.25 3.96 5.84
N SER A 66 -1.54 5.12 5.25
CA SER A 66 -2.47 6.13 5.79
C SER A 66 -3.92 5.64 5.88
N LEU A 67 -4.28 4.58 5.16
CA LEU A 67 -5.62 3.99 5.15
C LEU A 67 -5.83 2.94 6.25
N THR A 68 -4.78 2.51 6.96
CA THR A 68 -4.83 1.36 7.89
C THR A 68 -6.04 1.43 8.82
N LEU A 69 -6.17 2.50 9.62
CA LEU A 69 -7.20 2.58 10.65
C LEU A 69 -8.62 2.66 10.09
N VAL A 70 -8.80 3.38 9.00
CA VAL A 70 -10.13 3.57 8.40
C VAL A 70 -10.58 2.30 7.69
N LEU A 71 -9.68 1.61 6.99
CA LEU A 71 -10.00 0.35 6.34
C LEU A 71 -10.29 -0.76 7.35
N ASP A 72 -9.52 -0.84 8.44
CA ASP A 72 -9.78 -1.83 9.50
C ASP A 72 -11.20 -1.65 10.11
N LYS A 73 -11.66 -0.41 10.29
CA LYS A 73 -13.04 -0.13 10.69
C LYS A 73 -14.05 -0.51 9.60
N MET A 74 -13.75 -0.24 8.35
CA MET A 74 -14.60 -0.62 7.22
C MET A 74 -14.75 -2.13 7.10
N TRP A 75 -13.65 -2.90 7.31
CA TRP A 75 -13.71 -4.37 7.28
C TRP A 75 -14.64 -4.92 8.35
N GLN A 76 -14.60 -4.36 9.55
CA GLN A 76 -15.49 -4.78 10.64
C GLN A 76 -16.97 -4.63 10.25
N VAL A 77 -17.35 -3.50 9.64
CA VAL A 77 -18.72 -3.25 9.19
C VAL A 77 -19.09 -4.07 7.96
N PHE A 78 -18.18 -4.14 6.97
CA PHE A 78 -18.42 -4.85 5.72
C PHE A 78 -18.68 -6.34 5.91
N ARG A 79 -17.93 -7.00 6.82
CA ARG A 79 -18.09 -8.43 7.12
C ARG A 79 -19.45 -8.78 7.70
N THR A 80 -20.15 -7.84 8.35
CA THR A 80 -21.48 -8.07 8.93
C THR A 80 -22.62 -7.93 7.91
N GLN A 81 -22.33 -7.51 6.68
CA GLN A 81 -23.34 -7.34 5.65
C GLN A 81 -23.65 -8.68 4.98
N PRO A 82 -24.93 -8.92 4.57
CA PRO A 82 -25.33 -10.13 3.89
C PRO A 82 -24.48 -10.43 2.65
N GLY A 83 -24.08 -11.68 2.45
CA GLY A 83 -23.26 -12.15 1.35
C GLY A 83 -21.74 -11.95 1.54
N ASN A 84 -21.31 -11.56 2.76
CA ASN A 84 -19.90 -11.48 3.13
C ASN A 84 -19.54 -12.41 4.31
N GLU A 85 -20.43 -13.35 4.61
CA GLU A 85 -20.23 -14.35 5.65
C GLU A 85 -19.01 -15.23 5.34
N GLY A 86 -18.10 -15.35 6.28
CA GLY A 86 -16.88 -16.16 6.11
C GLY A 86 -15.81 -15.54 5.20
N LEU A 87 -16.02 -14.30 4.70
CA LEU A 87 -15.00 -13.60 3.92
C LEU A 87 -13.80 -13.23 4.80
N ALA A 88 -12.63 -13.79 4.49
CA ALA A 88 -11.37 -13.37 5.08
C ALA A 88 -10.81 -12.18 4.31
N ILE A 89 -10.40 -11.13 5.02
CA ILE A 89 -9.77 -9.95 4.42
C ILE A 89 -8.37 -9.82 5.00
N THR A 90 -7.37 -9.89 4.11
CA THR A 90 -5.96 -9.67 4.43
C THR A 90 -5.50 -8.39 3.75
N ALA A 91 -4.95 -7.45 4.53
CA ALA A 91 -4.42 -6.20 3.99
C ALA A 91 -2.90 -6.11 4.15
N ASN A 92 -2.20 -5.77 3.07
CA ASN A 92 -0.80 -5.38 3.07
C ASN A 92 -0.74 -3.86 3.02
N TYR A 93 -0.27 -3.25 4.11
CA TYR A 93 -0.14 -1.80 4.25
C TYR A 93 1.30 -1.35 4.03
N GLY A 94 1.51 -0.42 3.11
CA GLY A 94 2.82 0.13 2.78
C GLY A 94 2.74 1.51 2.13
N SER A 95 3.85 2.05 1.64
CA SER A 95 3.76 3.18 0.72
C SER A 95 3.18 2.72 -0.61
N SER A 96 2.39 3.59 -1.26
CA SER A 96 1.80 3.22 -2.56
C SER A 96 2.85 2.90 -3.61
N SER A 97 4.05 3.54 -3.55
CA SER A 97 5.17 3.24 -4.45
C SER A 97 5.75 1.84 -4.22
N GLN A 98 5.94 1.42 -2.96
CA GLN A 98 6.39 0.06 -2.65
C GLN A 98 5.38 -1.00 -3.08
N LEU A 99 4.09 -0.77 -2.78
CA LEU A 99 3.02 -1.69 -3.17
C LEU A 99 2.89 -1.82 -4.69
N ARG A 100 2.99 -0.69 -5.43
CA ARG A 100 3.07 -0.70 -6.89
C ARG A 100 4.24 -1.55 -7.39
N THR A 101 5.44 -1.37 -6.83
CA THR A 101 6.63 -2.14 -7.20
C THR A 101 6.38 -3.64 -6.99
N GLN A 102 5.86 -4.03 -5.82
CA GLN A 102 5.51 -5.42 -5.54
C GLN A 102 4.51 -6.00 -6.56
N LEU A 103 3.47 -5.23 -6.94
CA LEU A 103 2.50 -5.64 -7.96
C LEU A 103 3.15 -5.82 -9.34
N GLN A 104 4.04 -4.90 -9.73
CA GLN A 104 4.79 -4.99 -10.99
C GLN A 104 5.78 -6.17 -11.00
N GLU A 105 6.33 -6.55 -9.85
CA GLU A 105 7.17 -7.73 -9.65
C GLU A 105 6.37 -9.04 -9.54
N GLY A 106 5.05 -8.97 -9.64
CA GLY A 106 4.19 -10.16 -9.74
C GLY A 106 3.49 -10.56 -8.45
N ALA A 107 3.57 -9.75 -7.37
CA ALA A 107 2.74 -9.96 -6.18
C ALA A 107 1.24 -9.95 -6.57
N LYS A 108 0.45 -10.80 -5.91
CA LYS A 108 -0.98 -10.97 -6.19
C LYS A 108 -1.81 -10.29 -5.12
N ALA A 109 -2.75 -9.48 -5.55
CA ALA A 109 -3.79 -8.90 -4.71
C ALA A 109 -5.08 -8.78 -5.53
N ASP A 110 -6.19 -8.61 -4.84
CA ASP A 110 -7.50 -8.39 -5.48
C ASP A 110 -7.78 -6.90 -5.68
N ILE A 111 -7.33 -6.07 -4.73
CA ILE A 111 -7.56 -4.62 -4.73
C ILE A 111 -6.24 -3.88 -4.48
N PHE A 112 -6.06 -2.77 -5.19
CA PHE A 112 -5.05 -1.77 -4.86
C PHE A 112 -5.72 -0.44 -4.50
N ALA A 113 -5.39 0.13 -3.33
CA ALA A 113 -5.85 1.43 -2.85
C ALA A 113 -4.64 2.34 -2.60
N SER A 114 -4.46 3.33 -3.46
CA SER A 114 -3.30 4.24 -3.44
C SER A 114 -3.60 5.54 -2.70
N ALA A 115 -2.56 6.20 -2.19
CA ALA A 115 -2.64 7.54 -1.62
C ALA A 115 -2.38 8.66 -2.66
N ASP A 116 -2.15 8.31 -3.91
CA ASP A 116 -2.08 9.24 -5.04
C ASP A 116 -2.52 8.59 -6.35
N VAL A 117 -2.83 9.45 -7.31
CA VAL A 117 -3.23 9.05 -8.67
C VAL A 117 -2.03 8.52 -9.46
N VAL A 118 -0.82 9.05 -9.22
CA VAL A 118 0.39 8.72 -10.00
C VAL A 118 0.75 7.24 -9.86
N GLN A 119 0.74 6.70 -8.65
CA GLN A 119 1.05 5.28 -8.42
C GLN A 119 -0.03 4.37 -9.01
N MET A 120 -1.30 4.75 -8.90
CA MET A 120 -2.40 4.01 -9.53
C MET A 120 -2.30 4.01 -11.06
N GLU A 121 -2.00 5.15 -11.67
CA GLU A 121 -1.78 5.23 -13.12
C GLU A 121 -0.64 4.33 -13.59
N GLN A 122 0.44 4.22 -12.82
CA GLN A 122 1.56 3.35 -13.16
C GLN A 122 1.17 1.86 -13.10
N VAL A 123 0.33 1.47 -12.14
CA VAL A 123 -0.24 0.11 -12.07
C VAL A 123 -1.18 -0.15 -13.26
N ALA A 124 -1.99 0.84 -13.63
CA ALA A 124 -2.88 0.76 -14.79
C ALA A 124 -2.08 0.70 -16.12
N LYS A 125 -1.05 1.54 -16.30
CA LYS A 125 -0.14 1.51 -17.47
C LYS A 125 0.61 0.19 -17.59
N ALA A 126 0.91 -0.48 -16.47
CA ALA A 126 1.47 -1.84 -16.47
C ALA A 126 0.42 -2.92 -16.83
N GLY A 127 -0.82 -2.53 -17.09
CA GLY A 127 -1.89 -3.45 -17.50
C GLY A 127 -2.42 -4.32 -16.35
N LEU A 128 -2.19 -3.95 -15.09
CA LEU A 128 -2.53 -4.77 -13.92
C LEU A 128 -3.94 -4.47 -13.35
N VAL A 129 -4.57 -3.36 -13.73
CA VAL A 129 -5.92 -2.99 -13.28
C VAL A 129 -6.99 -3.65 -14.16
N ASP A 130 -8.06 -4.15 -13.54
CA ASP A 130 -9.28 -4.61 -14.17
C ASP A 130 -10.32 -3.48 -14.18
N GLY A 131 -10.66 -2.98 -15.36
CA GLY A 131 -11.52 -1.81 -15.53
C GLY A 131 -10.84 -0.50 -15.18
N ASN A 132 -11.55 0.39 -14.46
CA ASN A 132 -11.10 1.74 -14.12
C ASN A 132 -10.92 1.91 -12.60
N ALA A 133 -9.92 2.69 -12.21
CA ALA A 133 -9.80 3.17 -10.84
C ALA A 133 -10.83 4.28 -10.57
N THR A 134 -11.31 4.35 -9.32
CA THR A 134 -12.20 5.41 -8.83
C THR A 134 -11.60 6.10 -7.63
N ILE A 135 -11.73 7.44 -7.55
CA ILE A 135 -11.35 8.20 -6.35
C ILE A 135 -12.44 7.93 -5.30
N PHE A 136 -12.06 7.48 -4.12
CA PHE A 136 -13.00 7.18 -3.03
C PHE A 136 -12.84 8.09 -1.80
N ALA A 137 -11.72 8.80 -1.70
CA ALA A 137 -11.44 9.73 -0.60
C ALA A 137 -10.45 10.82 -1.03
N ARG A 138 -10.45 11.93 -0.28
CA ARG A 138 -9.43 12.97 -0.36
C ARG A 138 -8.87 13.29 1.02
N ASN A 139 -7.66 13.86 1.06
CA ASN A 139 -6.99 14.25 2.29
C ASN A 139 -6.23 15.57 2.11
N ARG A 140 -5.85 16.18 3.22
CA ARG A 140 -4.99 17.37 3.24
C ARG A 140 -3.71 17.09 4.04
N LEU A 141 -2.69 17.90 3.85
CA LEU A 141 -1.45 17.81 4.58
C LEU A 141 -1.47 18.72 5.81
N VAL A 142 -0.74 18.30 6.84
CA VAL A 142 -0.43 19.09 8.03
C VAL A 142 1.05 18.87 8.40
N VAL A 143 1.63 19.88 9.04
CA VAL A 143 2.91 19.70 9.76
C VAL A 143 2.59 19.12 11.13
N ILE A 144 3.37 18.15 11.58
CA ILE A 144 3.32 17.61 12.93
C ILE A 144 4.63 17.90 13.67
N ILE A 145 4.51 18.19 14.94
CA ILE A 145 5.62 18.43 15.88
C ILE A 145 5.40 17.58 17.13
N PRO A 146 6.46 17.10 17.80
CA PRO A 146 6.33 16.26 18.98
C PRO A 146 5.86 17.05 20.19
N LYS A 147 5.32 16.33 21.18
CA LYS A 147 5.06 16.86 22.52
C LYS A 147 6.30 17.52 23.09
N GLY A 148 6.11 18.70 23.70
CA GLY A 148 7.22 19.47 24.28
C GLY A 148 8.03 20.29 23.28
N ASN A 149 7.85 20.09 21.97
CA ASN A 149 8.41 20.90 20.89
C ASN A 149 9.90 21.29 21.09
N PRO A 150 10.84 20.36 21.14
CA PRO A 150 12.25 20.64 21.43
C PRO A 150 12.88 21.57 20.36
N GLY A 151 12.44 21.46 19.10
CA GLY A 151 12.88 22.32 18.00
C GLY A 151 12.30 23.74 18.04
N LYS A 152 11.37 24.03 18.97
CA LYS A 152 10.67 25.34 19.08
C LYS A 152 10.02 25.75 17.76
N VAL A 153 9.45 24.82 17.05
CA VAL A 153 8.71 25.01 15.78
C VAL A 153 7.30 25.47 16.13
N THR A 154 6.97 26.73 15.82
CA THR A 154 5.67 27.35 16.13
C THR A 154 4.95 27.85 14.88
N THR A 155 5.72 28.08 13.80
CA THR A 155 5.23 28.55 12.51
C THR A 155 5.81 27.71 11.37
N LEU A 156 5.23 27.80 10.18
CA LEU A 156 5.78 27.15 8.99
C LEU A 156 7.19 27.65 8.65
N ALA A 157 7.46 28.94 8.86
CA ALA A 157 8.78 29.54 8.62
C ALA A 157 9.88 28.91 9.50
N ASP A 158 9.53 28.42 10.68
CA ASP A 158 10.49 27.78 11.58
C ASP A 158 11.08 26.48 11.02
N LEU A 159 10.40 25.80 10.12
CA LEU A 159 10.89 24.58 9.47
C LEU A 159 12.20 24.82 8.69
N ALA A 160 12.41 26.05 8.19
CA ALA A 160 13.60 26.43 7.44
C ALA A 160 14.78 26.89 8.34
N LYS A 161 14.62 26.92 9.66
CA LYS A 161 15.70 27.26 10.58
C LYS A 161 16.79 26.18 10.56
N PRO A 162 18.07 26.56 10.57
CA PRO A 162 19.16 25.60 10.65
C PRO A 162 19.06 24.73 11.91
N GLY A 163 19.32 23.44 11.77
CA GLY A 163 19.35 22.48 12.88
C GLY A 163 18.00 21.87 13.27
N ILE A 164 16.90 22.27 12.64
CA ILE A 164 15.62 21.56 12.76
C ILE A 164 15.78 20.15 12.17
N LYS A 165 15.45 19.14 12.96
CA LYS A 165 15.42 17.74 12.49
C LYS A 165 14.07 17.49 11.80
N PHE A 166 14.07 17.61 10.48
CA PHE A 166 12.87 17.34 9.68
C PHE A 166 12.89 15.89 9.18
N VAL A 167 11.78 15.17 9.30
CA VAL A 167 11.63 13.83 8.77
C VAL A 167 10.62 13.82 7.61
N SER A 168 10.93 13.10 6.57
CA SER A 168 10.12 13.02 5.35
C SER A 168 10.07 11.58 4.83
N THR A 169 9.58 11.41 3.61
CA THR A 169 9.72 10.20 2.81
C THR A 169 10.40 10.54 1.50
N PRO A 170 10.96 9.56 0.76
CA PRO A 170 11.47 9.78 -0.59
C PRO A 170 10.43 10.42 -1.53
N PRO A 171 10.89 11.11 -2.60
CA PRO A 171 10.00 11.85 -3.50
C PRO A 171 9.06 10.98 -4.34
N ASP A 172 9.34 9.69 -4.48
CA ASP A 172 8.48 8.72 -5.16
C ASP A 172 7.35 8.16 -4.27
N VAL A 173 7.44 8.36 -2.95
CA VAL A 173 6.37 8.04 -2.00
C VAL A 173 5.33 9.16 -2.02
N PRO A 174 4.01 8.86 -2.08
CA PRO A 174 2.98 9.89 -2.25
C PRO A 174 3.09 11.09 -1.30
N ILE A 175 3.22 10.86 0.01
CA ILE A 175 3.35 11.97 0.98
C ILE A 175 4.64 12.78 0.77
N GLY A 176 5.73 12.16 0.35
CA GLY A 176 6.99 12.84 0.04
C GLY A 176 6.88 13.74 -1.18
N ALA A 177 6.18 13.29 -2.23
CA ALA A 177 5.86 14.10 -3.41
C ALA A 177 4.97 15.30 -3.03
N TYR A 178 3.89 15.05 -2.28
CA TYR A 178 2.96 16.09 -1.85
C TYR A 178 3.61 17.09 -0.89
N ALA A 179 4.45 16.63 0.05
CA ALA A 179 5.19 17.51 0.96
C ALA A 179 6.09 18.48 0.18
N ARG A 180 6.87 17.95 -0.78
CA ARG A 180 7.74 18.78 -1.62
C ARG A 180 6.95 19.78 -2.48
N ALA A 181 5.82 19.36 -3.04
CA ALA A 181 4.95 20.25 -3.79
C ALA A 181 4.35 21.36 -2.90
N SER A 182 3.97 21.03 -1.68
CA SER A 182 3.46 21.99 -0.69
C SER A 182 4.58 22.96 -0.26
N LEU A 183 5.76 22.48 0.07
CA LEU A 183 6.92 23.32 0.43
C LEU A 183 7.28 24.30 -0.69
N LYS A 184 7.22 23.85 -1.95
CA LYS A 184 7.45 24.72 -3.12
C LYS A 184 6.41 25.83 -3.23
N LYS A 185 5.13 25.54 -2.94
CA LYS A 185 4.08 26.57 -2.89
C LYS A 185 4.31 27.54 -1.71
N LEU A 186 4.69 27.04 -0.53
CA LEU A 186 5.03 27.85 0.62
C LEU A 186 6.24 28.77 0.38
N ALA A 187 7.20 28.34 -0.45
CA ALA A 187 8.34 29.16 -0.83
C ALA A 187 7.97 30.41 -1.67
N SER A 188 6.75 30.44 -2.23
CA SER A 188 6.24 31.63 -2.93
C SER A 188 5.69 32.70 -1.98
N ASP A 189 5.52 32.38 -0.68
CA ASP A 189 5.11 33.34 0.34
C ASP A 189 6.35 34.01 0.93
N PRO A 190 6.51 35.36 0.78
CA PRO A 190 7.64 36.09 1.33
C PRO A 190 7.82 35.94 2.86
N ALA A 191 6.74 35.66 3.59
CA ALA A 191 6.79 35.44 5.04
C ALA A 191 7.65 34.22 5.44
N ASN A 192 7.82 33.26 4.54
CA ASN A 192 8.66 32.08 4.76
C ASN A 192 10.14 32.31 4.40
N GLY A 193 10.46 33.39 3.71
CA GLY A 193 11.80 33.78 3.33
C GLY A 193 12.34 33.08 2.07
N ASN A 194 13.40 33.64 1.49
CA ASN A 194 14.01 33.15 0.26
C ASN A 194 14.57 31.74 0.41
N GLY A 195 14.30 30.87 -0.59
CA GLY A 195 14.80 29.51 -0.62
C GLY A 195 14.24 28.62 0.50
N TYR A 196 13.04 28.91 0.95
CA TYR A 196 12.36 28.22 2.05
C TYR A 196 12.33 26.70 1.84
N ASP A 197 11.82 26.25 0.68
CA ASP A 197 11.71 24.83 0.33
C ASP A 197 13.08 24.12 0.38
N ALA A 198 14.10 24.71 -0.23
CA ALA A 198 15.47 24.18 -0.21
C ALA A 198 16.03 24.06 1.21
N LYS A 199 15.77 25.05 2.06
CA LYS A 199 16.22 25.03 3.47
C LYS A 199 15.51 23.94 4.28
N VAL A 200 14.19 23.77 4.11
CA VAL A 200 13.44 22.68 4.76
C VAL A 200 13.93 21.32 4.29
N LEU A 201 14.15 21.17 2.99
CA LEU A 201 14.67 19.90 2.43
C LEU A 201 16.10 19.61 2.91
N ALA A 202 16.93 20.63 3.13
CA ALA A 202 18.28 20.47 3.70
C ALA A 202 18.25 20.05 5.18
N ASN A 203 17.16 20.28 5.88
CA ASN A 203 16.94 19.86 7.27
C ASN A 203 16.46 18.39 7.39
N ILE A 204 16.26 17.67 6.28
CA ILE A 204 15.85 16.26 6.32
C ILE A 204 16.98 15.42 6.93
N VAL A 205 16.71 14.85 8.10
CA VAL A 205 17.66 13.97 8.82
C VAL A 205 17.43 12.50 8.48
N SER A 206 16.23 12.13 8.02
CA SER A 206 15.93 10.79 7.52
C SER A 206 14.70 10.79 6.60
N GLU A 207 14.68 9.83 5.69
CA GLU A 207 13.55 9.54 4.80
C GLU A 207 12.99 8.17 5.11
N GLU A 208 11.71 8.13 5.48
CA GLU A 208 11.03 6.93 5.94
C GLU A 208 10.34 6.19 4.78
N ALA A 209 10.15 4.89 4.93
CA ALA A 209 9.52 4.07 3.90
C ALA A 209 8.05 4.43 3.64
N ASN A 210 7.34 5.02 4.61
CA ASN A 210 5.94 5.44 4.49
C ASN A 210 5.57 6.49 5.54
N VAL A 211 4.38 7.09 5.39
CA VAL A 211 3.92 8.21 6.26
C VAL A 211 3.75 7.81 7.72
N ARG A 212 3.36 6.57 8.02
CA ARG A 212 3.20 6.16 9.43
C ARG A 212 4.53 6.15 10.18
N GLN A 213 5.63 5.82 9.53
CA GLN A 213 6.97 5.91 10.12
C GLN A 213 7.38 7.37 10.36
N VAL A 214 7.01 8.31 9.48
CA VAL A 214 7.18 9.75 9.73
C VAL A 214 6.47 10.15 11.01
N VAL A 215 5.19 9.78 11.15
CA VAL A 215 4.39 10.10 12.34
C VAL A 215 5.01 9.52 13.61
N VAL A 216 5.43 8.25 13.58
CA VAL A 216 6.05 7.58 14.74
C VAL A 216 7.34 8.27 15.17
N LYS A 217 8.22 8.65 14.22
CA LYS A 217 9.47 9.34 14.53
C LYS A 217 9.24 10.70 15.19
N VAL A 218 8.27 11.46 14.71
CA VAL A 218 7.91 12.74 15.34
C VAL A 218 7.28 12.48 16.71
N GLN A 219 6.35 11.52 16.84
CA GLN A 219 5.72 11.19 18.12
C GLN A 219 6.76 10.80 19.20
N LEU A 220 7.79 10.04 18.82
CA LEU A 220 8.86 9.63 19.73
C LEU A 220 9.88 10.74 20.02
N GLY A 221 9.78 11.91 19.38
CA GLY A 221 10.74 13.02 19.54
C GLY A 221 12.09 12.78 18.86
N GLU A 222 12.19 11.80 17.95
CA GLU A 222 13.39 11.56 17.15
C GLU A 222 13.57 12.63 16.07
N ALA A 223 12.48 13.33 15.70
CA ALA A 223 12.46 14.47 14.80
C ALA A 223 11.68 15.64 15.43
N ASP A 224 12.06 16.88 15.07
CA ASP A 224 11.40 18.09 15.51
C ASP A 224 10.13 18.40 14.73
N ALA A 225 10.05 17.95 13.48
CA ALA A 225 8.88 18.13 12.63
C ALA A 225 8.83 17.11 11.48
N GLY A 226 7.64 16.94 10.93
CA GLY A 226 7.38 16.20 9.70
C GLY A 226 6.08 16.65 9.04
N ILE A 227 5.87 16.27 7.79
CA ILE A 227 4.59 16.47 7.10
C ILE A 227 3.90 15.11 6.95
N CYS A 228 2.62 15.04 7.34
CA CYS A 228 1.77 13.86 7.19
C CYS A 228 0.39 14.28 6.68
N TYR A 229 -0.50 13.31 6.47
CA TYR A 229 -1.90 13.60 6.21
C TYR A 229 -2.63 13.97 7.51
N ALA A 230 -3.62 14.86 7.43
CA ALA A 230 -4.41 15.27 8.60
C ALA A 230 -5.08 14.08 9.30
N THR A 231 -5.41 13.03 8.56
CA THR A 231 -6.01 11.81 9.11
C THR A 231 -5.02 10.97 9.93
N ASP A 232 -3.72 11.02 9.63
CA ASP A 232 -2.72 10.23 10.36
C ASP A 232 -2.60 10.68 11.82
N VAL A 233 -2.89 11.96 12.09
CA VAL A 233 -2.89 12.52 13.46
C VAL A 233 -3.95 11.86 14.34
N THR A 234 -5.05 11.40 13.75
CA THR A 234 -6.11 10.69 14.50
C THR A 234 -5.67 9.33 15.05
N ALA A 235 -4.56 8.80 14.53
CA ALA A 235 -3.94 7.55 14.99
C ALA A 235 -3.03 7.73 16.22
N VAL A 236 -2.68 8.97 16.53
CA VAL A 236 -1.76 9.30 17.63
C VAL A 236 -2.57 9.62 18.88
N PRO A 237 -2.17 9.12 20.07
CA PRO A 237 -2.82 9.52 21.31
C PRO A 237 -2.85 11.02 21.49
N ALA A 238 -3.95 11.53 22.04
CA ALA A 238 -4.14 12.97 22.21
C ALA A 238 -2.99 13.61 23.03
N GLY A 239 -2.45 14.70 22.51
CA GLY A 239 -1.38 15.47 23.16
C GLY A 239 0.05 14.95 22.92
N GLU A 240 0.23 13.84 22.20
CA GLU A 240 1.58 13.34 21.87
C GLU A 240 2.21 14.07 20.68
N VAL A 241 1.39 14.64 19.80
CA VAL A 241 1.82 15.55 18.74
C VAL A 241 0.93 16.77 18.68
N THR A 242 1.47 17.86 18.15
CA THR A 242 0.74 19.09 17.82
C THR A 242 0.80 19.31 16.32
N THR A 243 -0.18 19.99 15.74
CA THR A 243 -0.24 20.27 14.30
C THR A 243 -0.07 21.75 14.02
N ILE A 244 0.61 22.07 12.92
CA ILE A 244 0.57 23.38 12.28
C ILE A 244 -0.11 23.22 10.94
N ASP A 245 -1.19 23.96 10.72
CA ASP A 245 -1.95 23.89 9.48
C ASP A 245 -1.16 24.51 8.32
N ILE A 246 -1.21 23.84 7.16
CA ILE A 246 -0.72 24.39 5.91
C ILE A 246 -1.90 25.13 5.27
N PRO A 247 -1.77 26.44 4.91
CA PRO A 247 -2.82 27.20 4.24
C PRO A 247 -3.31 26.51 2.97
N ASP A 248 -4.60 26.60 2.66
CA ASP A 248 -5.20 25.93 1.50
C ASP A 248 -4.53 26.35 0.18
N SER A 249 -4.02 27.59 0.07
CA SER A 249 -3.25 28.07 -1.08
C SER A 249 -1.95 27.28 -1.33
N ALA A 250 -1.33 26.77 -0.27
CA ALA A 250 -0.10 26.01 -0.33
C ALA A 250 -0.30 24.50 -0.12
N ASN A 251 -1.46 24.12 0.41
CA ASN A 251 -1.78 22.71 0.61
C ASN A 251 -1.95 21.96 -0.72
N VAL A 252 -1.76 20.66 -0.69
CA VAL A 252 -2.04 19.75 -1.81
C VAL A 252 -3.15 18.80 -1.37
N VAL A 253 -4.18 18.71 -2.17
CA VAL A 253 -5.25 17.73 -1.95
C VAL A 253 -4.75 16.38 -2.45
N ALA A 254 -4.58 15.44 -1.54
CA ALA A 254 -4.25 14.06 -1.87
C ALA A 254 -5.53 13.32 -2.27
N GLU A 255 -5.54 12.73 -3.47
CA GLU A 255 -6.64 11.91 -3.97
C GLU A 255 -6.30 10.43 -3.84
N TYR A 256 -7.25 9.66 -3.33
CA TYR A 256 -7.09 8.24 -3.05
C TYR A 256 -7.88 7.41 -4.07
N PRO A 257 -7.23 6.90 -5.12
CA PRO A 257 -7.86 5.96 -6.05
C PRO A 257 -7.85 4.53 -5.51
N ILE A 258 -8.88 3.78 -5.89
CA ILE A 258 -9.02 2.33 -5.64
C ILE A 258 -9.38 1.62 -6.92
N ALA A 259 -8.82 0.43 -7.15
CA ALA A 259 -9.10 -0.41 -8.30
C ALA A 259 -9.05 -1.89 -7.96
N ILE A 260 -9.80 -2.68 -8.73
CA ILE A 260 -9.67 -4.14 -8.78
C ILE A 260 -8.46 -4.47 -9.67
N LEU A 261 -7.71 -5.49 -9.29
CA LEU A 261 -6.56 -5.95 -10.06
C LEU A 261 -6.95 -7.15 -10.93
N LYS A 262 -6.30 -7.30 -12.10
CA LYS A 262 -6.49 -8.48 -12.98
C LYS A 262 -6.08 -9.80 -12.32
N SER A 263 -5.26 -9.73 -11.26
CA SER A 263 -4.88 -10.89 -10.48
C SER A 263 -5.91 -11.32 -9.44
N ALA A 264 -7.04 -10.60 -9.33
CA ALA A 264 -8.07 -10.86 -8.33
C ALA A 264 -8.58 -12.29 -8.39
N LYS A 265 -8.56 -12.96 -7.23
CA LYS A 265 -9.12 -14.30 -7.02
C LYS A 265 -10.55 -14.26 -6.50
N ALA A 266 -10.95 -13.12 -5.94
CA ALA A 266 -12.28 -12.85 -5.41
C ALA A 266 -12.90 -11.56 -6.02
N PRO A 267 -13.05 -11.48 -7.37
CA PRO A 267 -13.45 -10.25 -8.05
C PRO A 267 -14.86 -9.79 -7.67
N ALA A 268 -15.81 -10.70 -7.37
CA ALA A 268 -17.14 -10.31 -6.92
C ALA A 268 -17.09 -9.72 -5.50
N ALA A 269 -16.30 -10.28 -4.58
CA ALA A 269 -16.09 -9.73 -3.24
C ALA A 269 -15.38 -8.36 -3.32
N ALA A 270 -14.39 -8.22 -4.21
CA ALA A 270 -13.71 -6.94 -4.46
C ALA A 270 -14.68 -5.86 -4.94
N ARG A 271 -15.58 -6.19 -5.89
CA ARG A 271 -16.64 -5.27 -6.36
C ARG A 271 -17.59 -4.86 -5.23
N ARG A 272 -18.07 -5.83 -4.42
CA ARG A 272 -18.94 -5.52 -3.28
C ARG A 272 -18.26 -4.58 -2.28
N LEU A 273 -16.96 -4.82 -2.00
CA LEU A 273 -16.20 -3.97 -1.08
C LEU A 273 -16.03 -2.54 -1.61
N ILE A 274 -15.65 -2.36 -2.88
CA ILE A 274 -15.52 -1.03 -3.50
C ILE A 274 -16.89 -0.32 -3.52
N SER A 275 -17.98 -1.04 -3.81
CA SER A 275 -19.33 -0.49 -3.73
C SER A 275 -19.69 -0.06 -2.32
N PHE A 276 -19.32 -0.85 -1.30
CA PHE A 276 -19.53 -0.47 0.10
C PHE A 276 -18.73 0.78 0.47
N ILE A 277 -17.46 0.87 0.12
CA ILE A 277 -16.60 2.03 0.38
C ILE A 277 -17.25 3.31 -0.20
N ASN A 278 -17.81 3.23 -1.40
CA ASN A 278 -18.47 4.35 -2.08
C ASN A 278 -19.93 4.58 -1.64
N SER A 279 -20.50 3.70 -0.81
CA SER A 279 -21.86 3.87 -0.27
C SER A 279 -21.93 4.97 0.80
N PRO A 280 -23.12 5.49 1.13
CA PRO A 280 -23.27 6.42 2.24
C PRO A 280 -22.68 5.93 3.57
N SER A 281 -22.80 4.63 3.86
CA SER A 281 -22.23 4.01 5.06
C SER A 281 -20.71 4.02 5.05
N GLY A 282 -20.08 3.61 3.93
CA GLY A 282 -18.63 3.64 3.77
C GLY A 282 -18.07 5.06 3.82
N GLN A 283 -18.73 6.01 3.14
CA GLN A 283 -18.35 7.43 3.15
C GLN A 283 -18.50 8.05 4.54
N SER A 284 -19.51 7.66 5.33
CA SER A 284 -19.65 8.11 6.72
C SER A 284 -18.46 7.66 7.59
N ILE A 285 -17.93 6.45 7.39
CA ILE A 285 -16.73 5.96 8.09
C ILE A 285 -15.50 6.79 7.70
N LEU A 286 -15.34 7.12 6.41
CA LEU A 286 -14.25 7.99 5.93
C LEU A 286 -14.32 9.38 6.56
N VAL A 287 -15.50 10.02 6.55
CA VAL A 287 -15.70 11.34 7.13
C VAL A 287 -15.44 11.33 8.64
N ALA A 288 -15.90 10.31 9.37
CA ALA A 288 -15.61 10.14 10.78
C ALA A 288 -14.09 9.99 11.07
N ALA A 289 -13.34 9.41 10.13
CA ALA A 289 -11.89 9.33 10.16
C ALA A 289 -11.18 10.58 9.60
N LYS A 290 -11.92 11.68 9.37
CA LYS A 290 -11.43 12.98 8.88
C LYS A 290 -10.94 12.99 7.43
N PHE A 291 -11.24 11.98 6.65
CA PHE A 291 -11.10 12.08 5.19
C PHE A 291 -12.18 13.02 4.63
N LYS A 292 -11.88 13.64 3.50
CA LYS A 292 -12.88 14.36 2.70
C LYS A 292 -13.50 13.41 1.68
N PRO A 293 -14.78 13.53 1.38
CA PRO A 293 -15.42 12.76 0.30
C PRO A 293 -14.73 12.92 -1.05
N ALA A 294 -14.96 11.95 -1.93
CA ALA A 294 -14.46 11.96 -3.30
C ALA A 294 -15.01 13.12 -4.14
#